data_cb2a801e6b0d77eb985f4eb5d0a206dc
#
_entry.id   cb2a801e6b0d77eb985f4eb5d0a206dc
#
_cell.length_a   1.000
_cell.length_b   1.000
_cell.length_c   1.000
_cell.angle_alpha   90.00
_cell.angle_beta   90.00
_cell.angle_gamma   90.00
#
_symmetry.space_group_name_H-M   'P 1'
#
loop_
_entity.id
_entity.type
_entity.pdbx_description
1 polymer ?
#
loop_
_entity_poly.entity_id
_entity_poly.type
_entity_poly.pdbx_seq_one_letter_code
_entity_poly.pdbx_strand_id
1 'polypeptide(L)'
;MQSQNISYAKKCMHLNKNGNYKNFCSFKWYDKRLQSIFSDMNDRCYNKNAREYRWYGGKGIKICDEWINNPKTFEDWALNNGYKDNLTIDRINSDKDYSPDNCRWITLNDNAKYKSTTTILEVDGEYHTGSDWARLLNLGQNTINMYLRKYDEEIVKDFIRARKKDMNRYRPSKTTWLEVYDIM
;
A
#
# COMPACT_ATOMS: atom_id res chain seq x y z
N MET A 1 -30.89 16.77 17.65
CA MET A 1 -29.45 17.16 17.60
C MET A 1 -28.74 16.76 16.30
N GLN A 2 -29.45 16.52 15.20
CA GLN A 2 -28.86 16.11 13.91
C GLN A 2 -28.71 17.22 12.87
N SER A 3 -29.25 18.39 13.07
CA SER A 3 -29.25 19.47 12.07
C SER A 3 -28.00 20.38 12.09
N GLN A 4 -27.20 20.35 13.13
CA GLN A 4 -25.99 21.20 13.23
C GLN A 4 -24.77 20.61 12.48
N ASN A 5 -24.69 19.27 12.31
CA ASN A 5 -23.56 18.62 11.64
C ASN A 5 -23.56 18.80 10.11
N ILE A 6 -24.72 18.92 9.48
CA ILE A 6 -24.85 19.14 8.02
C ILE A 6 -24.34 20.51 7.60
N SER A 7 -24.47 21.53 8.46
CA SER A 7 -23.98 22.88 8.20
C SER A 7 -22.44 22.96 8.24
N TYR A 8 -21.78 22.16 9.07
CA TYR A 8 -20.31 22.12 9.17
C TYR A 8 -19.68 21.50 7.91
N ALA A 9 -20.19 20.39 7.44
CA ALA A 9 -19.70 19.70 6.25
C ALA A 9 -19.78 20.59 4.99
N LYS A 10 -20.89 21.29 4.78
CA LYS A 10 -21.04 22.24 3.66
C LYS A 10 -20.11 23.44 3.73
N LYS A 11 -19.71 23.87 4.91
CA LYS A 11 -18.84 25.03 5.12
C LYS A 11 -17.34 24.71 4.94
N CYS A 12 -16.97 23.43 5.03
CA CYS A 12 -15.60 22.96 4.92
C CYS A 12 -15.20 22.52 3.50
N MET A 13 -16.16 22.39 2.59
CA MET A 13 -15.92 21.97 1.20
C MET A 13 -15.89 23.17 0.24
N HIS A 14 -15.03 24.15 0.49
CA HIS A 14 -14.78 25.19 -0.50
C HIS A 14 -13.69 24.77 -1.46
N LEU A 15 -14.09 24.37 -2.67
CA LEU A 15 -13.20 24.33 -3.83
C LEU A 15 -12.64 25.73 -4.09
N ASN A 16 -11.32 25.85 -4.15
CA ASN A 16 -10.72 27.08 -4.69
C ASN A 16 -11.02 27.20 -6.19
N LYS A 17 -10.70 28.36 -6.79
CA LYS A 17 -10.91 28.62 -8.22
C LYS A 17 -10.25 27.59 -9.16
N ASN A 18 -9.34 26.75 -8.64
CA ASN A 18 -8.60 25.72 -9.37
C ASN A 18 -9.11 24.30 -9.08
N GLY A 19 -10.26 24.15 -8.41
CA GLY A 19 -10.82 22.83 -8.08
C GLY A 19 -10.14 22.12 -6.92
N ASN A 20 -9.26 22.78 -6.18
CA ASN A 20 -8.59 22.21 -5.01
C ASN A 20 -9.36 22.54 -3.74
N TYR A 21 -9.52 21.56 -2.84
CA TYR A 21 -10.07 21.80 -1.52
C TYR A 21 -9.09 22.64 -0.71
N LYS A 22 -9.40 23.94 -0.55
CA LYS A 22 -8.67 24.81 0.39
C LYS A 22 -9.39 24.82 1.72
N ASN A 23 -8.60 24.53 2.74
CA ASN A 23 -8.89 24.68 4.16
C ASN A 23 -9.95 23.71 4.69
N PHE A 24 -9.50 22.61 5.24
CA PHE A 24 -10.16 21.98 6.38
C PHE A 24 -10.27 23.08 7.45
N CYS A 25 -11.33 23.88 7.34
CA CYS A 25 -11.52 25.07 8.12
C CYS A 25 -11.79 24.68 9.57
N SER A 26 -11.17 25.41 10.46
CA SER A 26 -11.45 25.50 11.90
C SER A 26 -11.39 24.22 12.75
N PHE A 27 -11.25 23.03 12.18
CA PHE A 27 -10.95 21.85 13.00
C PHE A 27 -9.52 21.98 13.53
N LYS A 28 -9.36 22.05 14.83
CA LYS A 28 -8.06 22.08 15.48
C LYS A 28 -7.58 20.64 15.65
N TRP A 29 -6.72 20.19 14.74
CA TRP A 29 -6.04 18.91 14.85
C TRP A 29 -5.21 18.85 16.13
N TYR A 30 -5.32 17.78 16.84
CA TYR A 30 -4.46 17.47 17.98
C TYR A 30 -3.06 17.07 17.50
N ASP A 31 -3.00 16.26 16.41
CA ASP A 31 -1.78 15.81 15.78
C ASP A 31 -1.62 16.38 14.37
N LYS A 32 -0.56 17.17 14.15
CA LYS A 32 -0.25 17.79 12.84
C LYS A 32 0.12 16.77 11.77
N ARG A 33 0.69 15.62 12.16
CA ARG A 33 1.02 14.56 11.22
C ARG A 33 -0.24 13.86 10.72
N LEU A 34 -1.20 13.58 11.59
CA LEU A 34 -2.52 13.07 11.18
C LEU A 34 -3.25 14.05 10.26
N GLN A 35 -3.14 15.35 10.51
CA GLN A 35 -3.63 16.39 9.58
C GLN A 35 -2.99 16.25 8.19
N SER A 36 -1.67 16.08 8.12
CA SER A 36 -0.96 15.90 6.85
C SER A 36 -1.40 14.62 6.14
N ILE A 37 -1.49 13.50 6.85
CA ILE A 37 -1.96 12.23 6.29
C ILE A 37 -3.37 12.35 5.72
N PHE A 38 -4.27 13.01 6.46
CA PHE A 38 -5.64 13.23 6.00
C PHE A 38 -5.70 14.15 4.77
N SER A 39 -4.87 15.20 4.73
CA SER A 39 -4.73 16.05 3.55
C SER A 39 -4.24 15.27 2.32
N ASP A 40 -3.24 14.40 2.50
CA ASP A 40 -2.71 13.57 1.42
C ASP A 40 -3.76 12.56 0.89
N MET A 41 -4.60 12.01 1.78
CA MET A 41 -5.73 11.15 1.37
C MET A 41 -6.74 11.93 0.54
N ASN A 42 -7.06 13.18 0.95
CA ASN A 42 -7.95 14.06 0.19
C ASN A 42 -7.39 14.38 -1.19
N ASP A 43 -6.12 14.74 -1.28
CA ASP A 43 -5.49 15.05 -2.57
C ASP A 43 -5.54 13.85 -3.50
N ARG A 44 -5.23 12.65 -3.03
CA ARG A 44 -5.32 11.42 -3.83
C ARG A 44 -6.73 11.12 -4.31
N CYS A 45 -7.74 11.34 -3.49
CA CYS A 45 -9.13 10.98 -3.81
C CYS A 45 -9.87 12.05 -4.62
N TYR A 46 -9.56 13.34 -4.42
CA TYR A 46 -10.40 14.41 -4.95
C TYR A 46 -9.66 15.46 -5.77
N ASN A 47 -8.34 15.59 -5.66
CA ASN A 47 -7.56 16.56 -6.43
C ASN A 47 -7.14 15.97 -7.77
N LYS A 48 -7.88 16.31 -8.85
CA LYS A 48 -7.61 15.84 -10.21
C LYS A 48 -6.21 16.19 -10.74
N ASN A 49 -5.56 17.20 -10.15
CA ASN A 49 -4.21 17.61 -10.53
C ASN A 49 -3.13 16.88 -9.72
N ALA A 50 -3.49 16.11 -8.68
CA ALA A 50 -2.54 15.30 -7.94
C ALA A 50 -2.05 14.14 -8.82
N ARG A 51 -0.74 13.89 -8.77
CA ARG A 51 -0.09 12.81 -9.52
C ARG A 51 -0.72 11.45 -9.27
N GLU A 52 -1.12 11.21 -8.03
CA GLU A 52 -1.68 9.94 -7.55
C GLU A 52 -3.17 9.81 -7.85
N TYR A 53 -3.89 10.89 -8.20
CA TYR A 53 -5.34 10.89 -8.43
C TYR A 53 -5.81 9.75 -9.34
N ARG A 54 -5.10 9.49 -10.43
CA ARG A 54 -5.42 8.43 -11.40
C ARG A 54 -5.52 7.03 -10.77
N TRP A 55 -4.84 6.81 -9.64
CA TRP A 55 -4.80 5.52 -8.95
C TRP A 55 -5.80 5.43 -7.79
N TYR A 56 -6.42 6.55 -7.41
CA TYR A 56 -7.37 6.68 -6.31
C TYR A 56 -8.70 7.27 -6.80
N GLY A 57 -8.89 8.56 -6.76
CA GLY A 57 -10.12 9.23 -7.19
C GLY A 57 -10.49 8.94 -8.64
N GLY A 58 -9.49 8.79 -9.53
CA GLY A 58 -9.69 8.38 -10.92
C GLY A 58 -10.25 6.96 -11.09
N LYS A 59 -10.08 6.10 -10.07
CA LYS A 59 -10.69 4.76 -9.97
C LYS A 59 -11.98 4.74 -9.14
N GLY A 60 -12.45 5.88 -8.65
CA GLY A 60 -13.63 6.00 -7.81
C GLY A 60 -13.39 5.81 -6.32
N ILE A 61 -12.13 5.67 -5.87
CA ILE A 61 -11.78 5.56 -4.45
C ILE A 61 -12.06 6.88 -3.74
N LYS A 62 -12.67 6.78 -2.57
CA LYS A 62 -13.10 7.91 -1.74
C LYS A 62 -12.62 7.75 -0.30
N ILE A 63 -12.86 8.79 0.49
CA ILE A 63 -12.81 8.72 1.96
C ILE A 63 -14.24 8.53 2.42
N CYS A 64 -14.48 7.65 3.41
CA CYS A 64 -15.83 7.40 3.94
C CYS A 64 -16.47 8.68 4.48
N ASP A 65 -17.79 8.73 4.41
CA ASP A 65 -18.57 9.92 4.81
C ASP A 65 -18.34 10.33 6.26
N GLU A 66 -18.08 9.37 7.14
CA GLU A 66 -17.78 9.63 8.54
C GLU A 66 -16.53 10.50 8.70
N TRP A 67 -15.45 10.12 8.02
CA TRP A 67 -14.18 10.86 8.11
C TRP A 67 -14.18 12.16 7.33
N ILE A 68 -14.77 12.17 6.12
CA ILE A 68 -14.77 13.38 5.27
C ILE A 68 -15.66 14.49 5.85
N ASN A 69 -16.76 14.12 6.51
CA ASN A 69 -17.67 15.07 7.13
C ASN A 69 -17.21 15.55 8.52
N ASN A 70 -16.44 14.72 9.23
CA ASN A 70 -15.89 15.05 10.53
C ASN A 70 -14.47 14.50 10.68
N PRO A 71 -13.42 15.28 10.35
CA PRO A 71 -12.03 14.83 10.46
C PRO A 71 -11.60 14.38 11.86
N LYS A 72 -12.34 14.80 12.89
CA LYS A 72 -12.11 14.33 14.27
C LYS A 72 -12.30 12.83 14.40
N THR A 73 -13.27 12.25 13.71
CA THR A 73 -13.51 10.78 13.75
C THR A 73 -12.34 10.01 13.16
N PHE A 74 -11.68 10.54 12.11
CA PHE A 74 -10.43 9.97 11.62
C PHE A 74 -9.30 10.06 12.63
N GLU A 75 -9.10 11.22 13.26
CA GLU A 75 -8.06 11.41 14.28
C GLU A 75 -8.29 10.48 15.48
N ASP A 76 -9.53 10.41 15.98
CA ASP A 76 -9.89 9.53 17.09
C ASP A 76 -9.71 8.05 16.72
N TRP A 77 -10.12 7.65 15.50
CA TRP A 77 -9.85 6.31 14.99
C TRP A 77 -8.35 6.01 14.95
N ALA A 78 -7.56 6.91 14.41
CA ALA A 78 -6.12 6.72 14.28
C ALA A 78 -5.46 6.46 15.64
N LEU A 79 -5.75 7.32 16.62
CA LEU A 79 -5.19 7.22 17.97
C LEU A 79 -5.62 5.94 18.69
N ASN A 80 -6.85 5.47 18.46
CA ASN A 80 -7.38 4.25 19.09
C ASN A 80 -6.99 2.95 18.35
N ASN A 81 -6.49 3.04 17.12
CA ASN A 81 -6.16 1.88 16.28
C ASN A 81 -4.65 1.74 15.99
N GLY A 82 -3.80 2.18 16.91
CA GLY A 82 -2.37 1.88 16.88
C GLY A 82 -1.51 2.82 16.04
N TYR A 83 -1.99 4.03 15.76
CA TYR A 83 -1.16 5.08 15.16
C TYR A 83 0.14 5.30 15.92
N LYS A 84 1.24 5.43 15.18
CA LYS A 84 2.55 5.88 15.66
C LYS A 84 3.21 6.73 14.58
N ASP A 85 4.13 7.62 14.96
CA ASP A 85 4.77 8.57 14.04
C ASP A 85 5.58 7.91 12.91
N ASN A 86 6.05 6.69 13.11
CA ASN A 86 6.80 5.93 12.11
C ASN A 86 5.93 5.04 11.21
N LEU A 87 4.61 5.04 11.39
CA LEU A 87 3.69 4.25 10.58
C LEU A 87 3.02 5.08 9.48
N THR A 88 2.54 4.44 8.46
CA THR A 88 1.75 5.01 7.38
C THR A 88 0.39 4.33 7.29
N ILE A 89 -0.62 5.08 6.84
CA ILE A 89 -1.93 4.51 6.59
C ILE A 89 -1.89 3.65 5.32
N ASP A 90 -2.46 2.47 5.38
CA ASP A 90 -2.61 1.54 4.27
C ASP A 90 -4.06 1.04 4.20
N ARG A 91 -4.55 0.79 2.98
CA ARG A 91 -5.86 0.16 2.76
C ARG A 91 -5.66 -1.34 2.63
N ILE A 92 -6.35 -2.13 3.45
CA ILE A 92 -6.30 -3.59 3.44
C ILE A 92 -6.68 -4.12 2.05
N ASN A 93 -7.75 -3.57 1.46
CA ASN A 93 -8.12 -3.79 0.07
C ASN A 93 -7.94 -2.48 -0.71
N SER A 94 -7.02 -2.48 -1.67
CA SER A 94 -6.67 -1.31 -2.48
C SER A 94 -7.80 -0.82 -3.40
N ASP A 95 -8.81 -1.66 -3.67
CA ASP A 95 -9.93 -1.33 -4.55
C ASP A 95 -11.13 -0.77 -3.78
N LYS A 96 -11.06 -0.70 -2.45
CA LYS A 96 -12.08 -0.12 -1.57
C LYS A 96 -11.64 1.25 -1.04
N ASP A 97 -12.62 1.99 -0.54
CA ASP A 97 -12.49 3.32 0.04
C ASP A 97 -11.63 3.33 1.32
N TYR A 98 -11.17 4.52 1.69
CA TYR A 98 -10.62 4.75 3.02
C TYR A 98 -11.75 4.73 4.04
N SER A 99 -11.75 3.76 4.94
CA SER A 99 -12.72 3.59 6.02
C SER A 99 -12.09 2.91 7.22
N PRO A 100 -12.71 3.00 8.42
CA PRO A 100 -12.24 2.31 9.62
C PRO A 100 -11.99 0.81 9.39
N ASP A 101 -12.87 0.15 8.64
CA ASP A 101 -12.82 -1.31 8.41
C ASP A 101 -11.80 -1.70 7.33
N ASN A 102 -11.38 -0.76 6.50
CA ASN A 102 -10.48 -1.01 5.37
C ASN A 102 -9.09 -0.38 5.54
N CYS A 103 -8.84 0.31 6.64
CA CYS A 103 -7.56 0.98 6.89
C CYS A 103 -6.82 0.34 8.06
N ARG A 104 -5.51 0.42 8.00
CA ARG A 104 -4.59 -0.03 9.05
C ARG A 104 -3.32 0.82 9.07
N TRP A 105 -2.58 0.73 10.16
CA TRP A 105 -1.26 1.36 10.30
C TRP A 105 -0.17 0.32 10.09
N ILE A 106 0.73 0.57 9.15
CA ILE A 106 1.84 -0.32 8.83
C ILE A 106 3.13 0.48 8.67
N THR A 107 4.28 -0.21 8.71
CA THR A 107 5.56 0.44 8.43
C THR A 107 5.66 0.81 6.94
N LEU A 108 6.48 1.82 6.62
CA LEU A 108 6.76 2.17 5.21
C LEU A 108 7.34 0.98 4.44
N ASN A 109 8.12 0.13 5.11
CA ASN A 109 8.70 -1.04 4.50
C ASN A 109 7.62 -2.09 4.15
N ASP A 110 6.68 -2.35 5.05
CA ASP A 110 5.58 -3.28 4.79
C ASP A 110 4.65 -2.72 3.71
N ASN A 111 4.34 -1.42 3.76
CA ASN A 111 3.55 -0.77 2.71
C ASN A 111 4.22 -0.89 1.32
N ALA A 112 5.55 -0.83 1.25
CA ALA A 112 6.27 -1.03 0.00
C ALA A 112 6.19 -2.47 -0.51
N LYS A 113 6.14 -3.47 0.39
CA LYS A 113 6.00 -4.89 0.03
C LYS A 113 4.63 -5.21 -0.59
N TYR A 114 3.56 -4.62 -0.07
CA TYR A 114 2.17 -4.92 -0.46
C TYR A 114 1.57 -3.95 -1.48
N LYS A 115 2.40 -3.20 -2.22
CA LYS A 115 1.90 -2.42 -3.35
C LYS A 115 1.24 -3.34 -4.38
N SER A 116 0.14 -2.90 -4.98
CA SER A 116 -0.61 -3.63 -6.01
C SER A 116 0.21 -4.05 -7.24
N THR A 117 1.41 -3.51 -7.40
CA THR A 117 2.39 -3.88 -8.43
C THR A 117 3.37 -4.97 -7.97
N THR A 118 3.30 -5.39 -6.71
CA THR A 118 4.21 -6.39 -6.16
C THR A 118 3.59 -7.76 -6.36
N THR A 119 4.17 -8.57 -7.22
CA THR A 119 3.78 -9.97 -7.40
C THR A 119 4.13 -10.76 -6.15
N ILE A 120 3.12 -11.36 -5.53
CA ILE A 120 3.30 -12.34 -4.44
C ILE A 120 3.25 -13.72 -5.08
N LEU A 121 4.30 -14.51 -4.87
CA LEU A 121 4.40 -15.88 -5.33
C LEU A 121 4.07 -16.84 -4.19
N GLU A 122 3.13 -17.71 -4.44
CA GLU A 122 2.87 -18.86 -3.56
C GLU A 122 3.72 -20.05 -4.02
N VAL A 123 4.53 -20.58 -3.13
CA VAL A 123 5.33 -21.80 -3.35
C VAL A 123 5.26 -22.68 -2.11
N ASP A 124 4.71 -23.87 -2.25
CA ASP A 124 4.57 -24.89 -1.19
C ASP A 124 3.81 -24.34 0.05
N GLY A 125 2.78 -23.49 -0.16
CA GLY A 125 1.98 -22.88 0.91
C GLY A 125 2.60 -21.64 1.56
N GLU A 126 3.80 -21.23 1.14
CA GLU A 126 4.45 -19.99 1.60
C GLU A 126 4.23 -18.86 0.59
N TYR A 127 3.88 -17.68 1.09
CA TYR A 127 3.53 -16.49 0.30
C TYR A 127 4.57 -15.39 0.50
N HIS A 128 5.40 -15.14 -0.52
CA HIS A 128 6.45 -14.13 -0.45
C HIS A 128 6.52 -13.28 -1.72
N THR A 129 7.03 -12.06 -1.59
CA THR A 129 7.40 -11.25 -2.77
C THR A 129 8.64 -11.84 -3.45
N GLY A 130 8.86 -11.53 -4.72
CA GLY A 130 10.07 -11.95 -5.41
C GLY A 130 11.36 -11.52 -4.70
N SER A 131 11.36 -10.35 -4.05
CA SER A 131 12.51 -9.88 -3.25
C SER A 131 12.70 -10.67 -1.95
N ASP A 132 11.59 -11.09 -1.31
CA ASP A 132 11.66 -11.91 -0.10
C ASP A 132 12.12 -13.34 -0.43
N TRP A 133 11.62 -13.93 -1.54
CA TRP A 133 12.13 -15.21 -2.05
C TRP A 133 13.63 -15.14 -2.36
N ALA A 134 14.08 -14.07 -3.03
CA ALA A 134 15.49 -13.90 -3.32
C ALA A 134 16.35 -13.88 -2.04
N ARG A 135 15.87 -13.16 -1.00
CA ARG A 135 16.55 -13.10 0.31
C ARG A 135 16.59 -14.46 1.00
N LEU A 136 15.45 -15.16 1.06
CA LEU A 136 15.34 -16.50 1.64
C LEU A 136 16.28 -17.51 0.96
N LEU A 137 16.48 -17.36 -0.35
CA LEU A 137 17.32 -18.26 -1.16
C LEU A 137 18.79 -17.80 -1.26
N ASN A 138 19.22 -16.77 -0.50
CA ASN A 138 20.54 -16.16 -0.59
C ASN A 138 20.92 -15.72 -2.02
N LEU A 139 19.96 -15.16 -2.76
CA LEU A 139 20.14 -14.60 -4.10
C LEU A 139 20.24 -13.07 -4.06
N GLY A 140 20.66 -12.46 -5.15
CA GLY A 140 20.58 -11.01 -5.32
C GLY A 140 19.13 -10.52 -5.24
N GLN A 141 18.89 -9.38 -4.59
CA GLN A 141 17.57 -8.85 -4.22
C GLN A 141 16.55 -8.84 -5.39
N ASN A 142 17.00 -8.61 -6.61
CA ASN A 142 16.14 -8.51 -7.80
C ASN A 142 16.07 -9.78 -8.63
N THR A 143 16.77 -10.86 -8.24
CA THR A 143 16.91 -12.07 -9.07
C THR A 143 15.56 -12.70 -9.44
N ILE A 144 14.71 -12.95 -8.47
CA ILE A 144 13.38 -13.54 -8.71
C ILE A 144 12.49 -12.60 -9.53
N ASN A 145 12.51 -11.29 -9.25
CA ASN A 145 11.74 -10.31 -10.03
C ASN A 145 12.23 -10.22 -11.49
N MET A 146 13.52 -10.43 -11.74
CA MET A 146 14.10 -10.51 -13.07
C MET A 146 13.63 -11.78 -13.80
N TYR A 147 13.59 -12.92 -13.11
CA TYR A 147 13.09 -14.18 -13.68
C TYR A 147 11.61 -14.10 -14.02
N LEU A 148 10.77 -13.49 -13.17
CA LEU A 148 9.35 -13.25 -13.44
C LEU A 148 9.08 -12.37 -14.66
N ARG A 149 10.06 -11.58 -15.10
CA ARG A 149 9.96 -10.80 -16.34
C ARG A 149 10.37 -11.57 -17.59
N LYS A 150 11.15 -12.63 -17.41
CA LYS A 150 11.77 -13.40 -18.51
C LYS A 150 11.09 -14.76 -18.72
N TYR A 151 10.55 -15.36 -17.67
CA TYR A 151 10.02 -16.73 -17.68
C TYR A 151 8.61 -16.77 -17.09
N ASP A 152 7.87 -17.81 -17.40
CA ASP A 152 6.56 -18.07 -16.83
C ASP A 152 6.63 -18.28 -15.31
N GLU A 153 5.57 -17.91 -14.60
CA GLU A 153 5.51 -17.95 -13.14
C GLU A 153 5.77 -19.36 -12.59
N GLU A 154 5.26 -20.42 -13.24
CA GLU A 154 5.48 -21.81 -12.79
C GLU A 154 6.95 -22.22 -12.90
N ILE A 155 7.65 -21.81 -13.94
CA ILE A 155 9.10 -22.05 -14.09
C ILE A 155 9.87 -21.39 -12.93
N VAL A 156 9.47 -20.17 -12.56
CA VAL A 156 10.10 -19.47 -11.44
C VAL A 156 9.77 -20.15 -10.10
N LYS A 157 8.57 -20.67 -9.92
CA LYS A 157 8.18 -21.46 -8.74
C LYS A 157 8.99 -22.75 -8.64
N ASP A 158 9.18 -23.45 -9.75
CA ASP A 158 10.00 -24.68 -9.79
C ASP A 158 11.46 -24.38 -9.48
N PHE A 159 12.00 -23.28 -9.98
CA PHE A 159 13.33 -22.80 -9.59
C PHE A 159 13.43 -22.56 -8.08
N ILE A 160 12.43 -21.90 -7.49
CA ILE A 160 12.38 -21.65 -6.04
C ILE A 160 12.34 -22.97 -5.27
N ARG A 161 11.49 -23.92 -5.68
CA ARG A 161 11.40 -25.28 -5.07
C ARG A 161 12.73 -26.03 -5.12
N ALA A 162 13.36 -26.04 -6.29
CA ALA A 162 14.66 -26.68 -6.48
C ALA A 162 15.73 -26.03 -5.57
N ARG A 163 15.78 -24.71 -5.54
CA ARG A 163 16.75 -23.97 -4.73
C ARG A 163 16.55 -24.18 -3.23
N LYS A 164 15.30 -24.23 -2.74
CA LYS A 164 14.98 -24.60 -1.34
C LYS A 164 15.52 -25.99 -0.97
N LYS A 165 15.38 -26.97 -1.86
CA LYS A 165 15.89 -28.33 -1.64
C LYS A 165 17.41 -28.36 -1.54
N ASP A 166 18.10 -27.59 -2.36
CA ASP A 166 19.57 -27.52 -2.37
C ASP A 166 20.16 -26.80 -1.16
N MET A 167 19.49 -25.76 -0.67
CA MET A 167 19.91 -25.10 0.57
C MET A 167 19.89 -26.05 1.77
N ASN A 168 19.06 -27.08 1.75
CA ASN A 168 19.03 -28.14 2.76
C ASN A 168 20.11 -29.23 2.56
N ARG A 169 20.76 -29.25 1.40
CA ARG A 169 21.76 -30.26 1.06
C ARG A 169 23.21 -29.78 0.91
N TYR A 170 23.42 -28.57 0.37
CA TYR A 170 24.78 -28.08 0.08
C TYR A 170 24.79 -26.58 -0.26
N ARG A 171 25.90 -25.86 0.00
CA ARG A 171 26.20 -24.52 -0.51
C ARG A 171 26.93 -24.61 -1.85
N PRO A 172 26.30 -24.50 -3.01
CA PRO A 172 27.01 -24.43 -4.27
C PRO A 172 27.41 -23.01 -4.64
N SER A 173 28.52 -22.89 -5.38
CA SER A 173 29.01 -21.67 -5.98
C SER A 173 28.04 -21.10 -7.00
N LYS A 174 28.09 -19.76 -7.18
CA LYS A 174 27.12 -18.90 -7.87
C LYS A 174 26.78 -19.20 -9.35
N THR A 175 27.33 -20.22 -9.99
CA THR A 175 27.39 -20.29 -11.46
C THR A 175 26.59 -21.41 -12.13
N THR A 176 26.02 -22.37 -11.43
CA THR A 176 25.71 -23.67 -12.06
C THR A 176 24.25 -23.88 -12.49
N TRP A 177 23.29 -23.04 -12.16
CA TRP A 177 21.87 -23.37 -12.36
C TRP A 177 21.20 -22.74 -13.57
N LEU A 178 21.73 -21.66 -14.09
CA LEU A 178 21.18 -21.03 -15.31
C LEU A 178 21.52 -21.82 -16.58
N GLU A 179 22.60 -22.60 -16.56
CA GLU A 179 23.04 -23.41 -17.70
C GLU A 179 22.18 -24.65 -17.93
N VAL A 180 21.46 -25.13 -16.91
CA VAL A 180 20.61 -26.32 -17.02
C VAL A 180 19.28 -26.06 -17.71
N TYR A 181 18.78 -24.83 -17.65
CA TYR A 181 17.50 -24.43 -18.26
C TYR A 181 17.64 -23.76 -19.64
N ASP A 182 18.84 -23.37 -20.05
CA ASP A 182 19.10 -22.87 -21.42
C ASP A 182 19.26 -24.02 -22.47
N ILE A 183 19.09 -25.29 -22.05
CA ILE A 183 19.26 -26.48 -22.91
C ILE A 183 17.91 -27.23 -23.15
N MET A 184 16.81 -26.79 -22.60
CA MET A 184 15.46 -27.24 -22.94
C MET A 184 14.65 -26.10 -23.54
#